data_64c0c844fc723754e95d6193ae74b83a
#
_entry.id   64c0c844fc723754e95d6193ae74b83a
#
_cell.length_a   1.000
_cell.length_b   1.000
_cell.length_c   1.000
_cell.angle_alpha   90.00
_cell.angle_beta   90.00
_cell.angle_gamma   90.00
#
_symmetry.space_group_name_H-M   'P 1'
#
loop_
_entity.id
_entity.type
_entity.pdbx_description
1 polymer ?
#
loop_
_entity_poly.entity_id
_entity_poly.type
_entity_poly.pdbx_seq_one_letter_code
_entity_poly.pdbx_strand_id
1 'polypeptide(L)' 'MLLQEKESGDLIEILDVDALMSPTKNEVPGKNQAGQEEQETSTFEKSKLVFPSGEVLPRCWTEENYQTN' A
#
# COMPACT_ATOMS: atom_id res chain seq x y z
N MET A 1 6.09 7.86 2.58
CA MET A 1 4.81 7.88 1.87
C MET A 1 3.75 7.18 2.71
N LEU A 2 2.60 7.81 2.89
CA LEU A 2 1.52 7.24 3.69
C LEU A 2 0.37 6.80 2.80
N LEU A 3 -0.14 5.61 3.08
CA LEU A 3 -1.38 5.10 2.48
C LEU A 3 -2.35 4.77 3.60
N GLN A 4 -3.57 4.40 3.24
CA GLN A 4 -4.60 4.07 4.22
C GLN A 4 -5.11 2.67 3.94
N GLU A 5 -5.28 1.89 5.02
CA GLU A 5 -5.88 0.57 4.90
C GLU A 5 -7.39 0.70 4.86
N LYS A 6 -8.02 0.08 3.86
CA LYS A 6 -9.47 0.21 3.63
C LYS A 6 -10.30 -0.26 4.82
N GLU A 7 -9.94 -1.40 5.39
CA GLU A 7 -10.78 -2.03 6.41
C GLU A 7 -10.73 -1.31 7.74
N SER A 8 -9.53 -0.91 8.16
CA SER A 8 -9.35 -0.31 9.48
C SER A 8 -9.34 1.21 9.46
N GLY A 9 -9.05 1.80 8.30
CA GLY A 9 -8.85 3.22 8.19
C GLY A 9 -7.51 3.68 8.72
N ASP A 10 -6.64 2.76 9.12
CA ASP A 10 -5.34 3.09 9.67
C ASP A 10 -4.39 3.60 8.58
N LEU A 11 -3.52 4.53 8.95
CA LEU A 11 -2.48 5.01 8.05
C LEU A 11 -1.29 4.06 8.11
N ILE A 12 -0.75 3.77 6.93
CA ILE A 12 0.37 2.84 6.78
C ILE A 12 1.52 3.59 6.14
N GLU A 13 2.66 3.61 6.80
CA GLU A 13 3.87 4.20 6.23
C GLU A 13 4.54 3.18 5.32
N ILE A 14 4.65 3.50 4.04
CA ILE A 14 5.25 2.62 3.06
C ILE A 14 6.77 2.74 3.13
N LEU A 15 7.43 1.61 3.33
CA LEU A 15 8.88 1.58 3.49
C LEU A 15 9.62 1.34 2.17
N ASP A 16 8.97 0.69 1.22
CA ASP A 16 9.59 0.38 -0.08
C ASP A 16 8.65 0.85 -1.19
N VAL A 17 8.88 2.06 -1.66
CA VAL A 17 8.06 2.66 -2.71
C VAL A 17 8.24 1.92 -4.03
N ASP A 18 9.42 1.37 -4.29
CA ASP A 18 9.66 0.62 -5.51
C ASP A 18 8.78 -0.63 -5.56
N ALA A 19 8.64 -1.32 -4.43
CA ALA A 19 7.74 -2.46 -4.35
C ALA A 19 6.28 -2.03 -4.53
N LEU A 20 5.92 -0.88 -3.99
CA LEU A 20 4.57 -0.34 -4.16
C LEU A 20 4.23 -0.11 -5.62
N MET A 21 5.17 0.43 -6.38
CA MET A 21 4.96 0.76 -7.78
C MET A 21 5.15 -0.42 -8.73
N SER A 22 5.60 -1.56 -8.23
CA SER A 22 5.85 -2.73 -9.06
C SER A 22 4.59 -3.57 -9.21
N PRO A 23 4.01 -3.67 -10.41
CA PRO A 23 2.76 -4.40 -10.60
C PRO A 23 2.91 -5.91 -10.43
N THR A 24 4.16 -6.41 -10.42
CA THR A 24 4.40 -7.84 -10.23
C THR A 24 4.38 -8.25 -8.76
N LYS A 25 4.34 -7.28 -7.85
CA LYS A 25 4.29 -7.55 -6.42
C LYS A 25 2.91 -7.20 -5.88
N ASN A 26 2.32 -8.13 -5.15
CA ASN A 26 0.98 -7.95 -4.59
C ASN A 26 0.99 -7.33 -3.22
N GLU A 27 2.15 -7.30 -2.57
CA GLU A 27 2.30 -6.82 -1.21
C GLU A 27 3.45 -5.83 -1.13
N VAL A 28 3.40 -5.01 -0.10
CA VAL A 28 4.42 -3.99 0.11
C VAL A 28 4.73 -3.91 1.61
N PRO A 29 6.02 -3.75 1.99
CA PRO A 29 6.37 -3.60 3.39
C PRO A 29 5.99 -2.21 3.89
N GLY A 30 5.50 -2.17 5.11
CA GLY A 30 5.08 -0.91 5.71
C GLY A 30 4.95 -1.02 7.21
N LYS A 31 4.63 0.11 7.84
CA LYS A 31 4.39 0.20 9.27
C LYS A 31 3.05 0.87 9.53
N ASN A 32 2.26 0.25 10.37
CA ASN A 32 0.99 0.84 10.80
C ASN A 32 1.25 2.00 11.74
N GLN A 33 0.65 3.16 11.46
CA GLN A 33 0.85 4.37 12.24
C GLN A 33 -0.25 4.60 13.29
N ALA A 34 -1.14 3.64 13.48
CA ALA A 34 -2.29 3.81 14.36
C ALA A 34 -1.92 3.81 15.85
N GLY A 35 -0.81 3.20 16.23
CA GLY A 35 -0.40 3.13 17.62
C GLY A 35 0.52 4.26 18.00
N GLN A 36 0.65 4.49 19.32
CA GLN A 36 1.61 5.46 19.84
C GLN A 36 2.99 4.84 20.04
N GLU A 37 3.06 3.52 20.04
CA GLU A 37 4.32 2.81 20.16
C GLU A 37 4.87 2.49 18.79
N GLU A 38 6.17 2.26 18.75
CA GLU A 38 6.83 1.88 17.51
C GLU A 38 6.28 0.54 17.04
N GLN A 39 5.78 0.50 15.81
CA GLN A 39 5.22 -0.70 15.23
C GLN A 39 6.28 -1.47 14.46
N GLU A 40 6.12 -2.78 14.44
CA GLU A 40 7.00 -3.63 13.64
C GLU A 40 6.62 -3.54 12.17
N THR A 41 7.61 -3.74 11.30
CA THR A 41 7.38 -3.80 9.87
C THR A 41 6.52 -5.02 9.53
N SER A 42 5.52 -4.81 8.70
CA SER A 42 4.66 -5.88 8.20
C SER A 42 4.47 -5.71 6.71
N THR A 43 3.91 -6.73 6.07
CA THR A 43 3.53 -6.61 4.66
C THR A 43 2.04 -6.39 4.57
N PHE A 44 1.65 -5.55 3.62
CA PHE A 44 0.25 -5.18 3.39
C PHE A 44 -0.10 -5.45 1.94
N GLU A 45 -1.27 -6.03 1.72
CA GLU A 45 -1.75 -6.28 0.35
C GLU A 45 -2.14 -4.97 -0.31
N LYS A 46 -1.64 -4.74 -1.52
CA LYS A 46 -1.95 -3.51 -2.25
C LYS A 46 -3.44 -3.35 -2.51
N SER A 47 -4.16 -4.46 -2.71
CA SER A 47 -5.61 -4.42 -2.94
C SER A 47 -6.39 -3.85 -1.76
N LYS A 48 -5.79 -3.83 -0.59
CA LYS A 48 -6.43 -3.31 0.63
C LYS A 48 -5.97 -1.91 0.99
N LEU A 49 -5.13 -1.29 0.17
CA LEU A 49 -4.59 0.05 0.42
C LEU A 49 -5.18 1.05 -0.56
N VAL A 50 -5.38 2.27 -0.07
CA VAL A 50 -5.82 3.41 -0.88
C VAL A 50 -5.04 4.63 -0.43
N PHE A 51 -5.11 5.70 -1.21
CA PHE A 51 -4.55 6.97 -0.77
C PHE A 51 -5.36 7.51 0.41
N PRO A 52 -4.75 8.34 1.28
CA PRO A 52 -5.49 8.91 2.41
C PRO A 52 -6.70 9.74 1.98
N SER A 53 -6.74 10.20 0.74
CA SER A 53 -7.88 10.90 0.18
C SER A 53 -9.04 9.98 -0.17
N GLY A 54 -8.83 8.66 -0.12
CA GLY A 54 -9.83 7.67 -0.48
C GLY A 54 -9.72 7.16 -1.91
N GLU A 55 -8.80 7.72 -2.69
CA GLU A 55 -8.61 7.27 -4.07
C GLU A 55 -7.87 5.95 -4.12
N VAL A 56 -8.25 5.09 -5.08
CA VAL A 56 -7.57 3.82 -5.26
C VAL A 56 -6.19 4.03 -5.88
N LEU A 57 -5.31 3.05 -5.69
CA LEU A 57 -3.98 3.10 -6.26
C LEU A 57 -4.04 3.01 -7.79
N PRO A 58 -3.06 3.61 -8.50
CA PRO A 58 -3.00 3.50 -9.95
C PRO A 58 -2.95 2.04 -10.40
N ARG A 59 -3.65 1.73 -11.48
CA ARG A 59 -3.69 0.36 -11.99
C ARG A 59 -2.31 -0.15 -12.39
N CYS A 60 -1.44 0.74 -12.84
CA CYS A 60 -0.09 0.35 -13.21
C CYS A 60 0.76 -0.10 -12.02
N TRP A 61 0.30 0.17 -10.79
CA TRP A 61 1.00 -0.30 -9.59
C TRP A 61 0.49 -1.68 -9.13
N THR A 62 -0.70 -2.07 -9.57
CA THR A 62 -1.37 -3.26 -9.05
C THR A 62 -1.70 -4.30 -10.10
N GLU A 63 -1.69 -3.94 -11.38
CA GLU A 63 -2.05 -4.85 -12.45
C GLU A 63 -0.88 -5.07 -13.40
N GLU A 64 -0.38 -6.30 -13.42
CA GLU A 64 0.76 -6.68 -14.23
C GLU A 64 0.49 -6.50 -15.72
N ASN A 65 -0.75 -6.71 -16.14
CA ASN A 65 -1.12 -6.67 -17.54
C ASN A 65 -1.76 -5.34 -17.95
N TYR A 66 -1.53 -4.30 -17.17
CA TYR A 66 -2.15 -3.01 -17.42
C TYR A 66 -1.92 -2.47 -18.82
N GLN A 67 -0.73 -2.69 -19.37
CA GLN A 67 -0.33 -2.14 -20.66
C GLN A 67 -0.49 -3.11 -21.84
N THR A 68 -1.07 -4.26 -21.63
CA THR A 68 -1.17 -5.29 -22.66
C THR A 68 -2.56 -5.40 -23.28
N ASN A 69 -3.31 -4.38 -23.22
CA ASN A 69 -4.66 -4.39 -23.79
C ASN A 69 -4.67 -4.33 -25.30
#